data_3c64f003926a8abde280ca0a7931e8df
#
_entry.id   3c64f003926a8abde280ca0a7931e8df
#
_cell.length_a   1.000
_cell.length_b   1.000
_cell.length_c   1.000
_cell.angle_alpha   90.00
_cell.angle_beta   90.00
_cell.angle_gamma   90.00
#
_symmetry.space_group_name_H-M   'P 1'
#
loop_
_entity.id
_entity.type
_entity.pdbx_description
1 polymer ?
#
loop_
_entity_poly.entity_id
_entity_poly.type
_entity_poly.pdbx_seq_one_letter_code
_entity_poly.pdbx_strand_id
1 'polypeptide(L)'
;MDIVDALIESEALKISPPGELFFYTSGTVGPYYINTHFLYGGPEPAGDLLDFIDAESDRADFPQNLQERVSVQLDEDARYRDVIDELTEAILAAESDAPSTWVSGGARRDWFFSLAVADRLERPHLFLFKDGRAADVDDDGQLRFVDDLTDETTVHVADLVTEASSYERAWIPAIRHRG
;
A
#
# COMPACT_ATOMS: atom_id res chain seq x y z
N MET A 1 12.51 -3.98 14.45
CA MET A 1 11.72 -5.22 14.75
C MET A 1 12.03 -6.27 13.70
N ASP A 2 11.96 -7.60 14.03
CA ASP A 2 12.03 -8.64 12.99
C ASP A 2 10.70 -8.68 12.22
N ILE A 3 10.73 -8.58 10.89
CA ILE A 3 9.51 -8.58 10.06
C ILE A 3 8.72 -9.89 10.18
N VAL A 4 9.39 -11.02 10.44
CA VAL A 4 8.73 -12.31 10.63
C VAL A 4 7.93 -12.31 11.93
N ASP A 5 8.48 -11.75 13.01
CA ASP A 5 7.76 -11.58 14.27
C ASP A 5 6.55 -10.67 14.08
N ALA A 6 6.69 -9.58 13.33
CA ALA A 6 5.58 -8.69 13.01
C ALA A 6 4.46 -9.40 12.25
N LEU A 7 4.79 -10.24 11.26
CA LEU A 7 3.81 -11.02 10.50
C LEU A 7 3.06 -12.04 11.36
N ILE A 8 3.74 -12.64 12.35
CA ILE A 8 3.12 -13.62 13.26
C ILE A 8 2.22 -12.89 14.27
N GLU A 9 2.73 -11.87 14.92
CA GLU A 9 2.01 -11.12 15.97
C GLU A 9 0.77 -10.38 15.45
N SER A 10 0.80 -9.90 14.21
CA SER A 10 -0.34 -9.26 13.55
C SER A 10 -1.34 -10.25 12.94
N GLU A 11 -1.11 -11.57 13.08
CA GLU A 11 -1.86 -12.61 12.38
C GLU A 11 -1.80 -12.51 10.84
N ALA A 12 -0.84 -11.74 10.31
CA ALA A 12 -0.65 -11.62 8.87
C ALA A 12 -0.15 -12.92 8.24
N LEU A 13 0.66 -13.70 8.96
CA LEU A 13 1.10 -15.03 8.54
C LEU A 13 0.23 -16.10 9.19
N LYS A 14 -0.52 -16.83 8.36
CA LYS A 14 -1.31 -18.01 8.77
C LYS A 14 -0.65 -19.27 8.25
N ILE A 15 -0.41 -20.24 9.15
CA ILE A 15 0.12 -21.57 8.82
C ILE A 15 -1.03 -22.54 8.92
N SER A 16 -1.20 -23.41 7.91
CA SER A 16 -2.26 -24.42 7.92
C SER A 16 -1.96 -25.52 8.93
N PRO A 17 -2.99 -26.11 9.54
CA PRO A 17 -2.84 -27.30 10.37
C PRO A 17 -2.17 -28.45 9.59
N PRO A 18 -1.51 -29.40 10.28
CA PRO A 18 -0.93 -30.57 9.64
C PRO A 18 -1.95 -31.36 8.81
N GLY A 19 -1.66 -31.55 7.53
CA GLY A 19 -2.52 -32.25 6.59
C GLY A 19 -3.53 -31.36 5.85
N GLU A 20 -3.57 -30.07 6.12
CA GLU A 20 -4.39 -29.11 5.41
C GLU A 20 -3.53 -28.16 4.57
N LEU A 21 -4.11 -27.58 3.50
CA LEU A 21 -3.44 -26.62 2.63
C LEU A 21 -4.40 -25.47 2.29
N PHE A 22 -3.84 -24.26 2.11
CA PHE A 22 -4.55 -23.15 1.53
C PHE A 22 -4.60 -23.26 0.02
N PHE A 23 -5.75 -22.93 -0.58
CA PHE A 23 -5.93 -22.80 -2.02
C PHE A 23 -5.77 -21.33 -2.40
N TYR A 24 -4.80 -21.03 -3.27
CA TYR A 24 -4.55 -19.66 -3.74
C TYR A 24 -5.37 -19.36 -4.98
N THR A 25 -5.60 -18.07 -5.22
CA THR A 25 -6.30 -17.59 -6.43
C THR A 25 -5.56 -17.89 -7.73
N SER A 26 -4.25 -18.15 -7.65
CA SER A 26 -3.41 -18.63 -8.77
C SER A 26 -3.74 -20.07 -9.20
N GLY A 27 -4.56 -20.80 -8.42
CA GLY A 27 -4.84 -22.23 -8.63
C GLY A 27 -3.79 -23.18 -8.03
N THR A 28 -2.80 -22.65 -7.31
CA THR A 28 -1.81 -23.43 -6.57
C THR A 28 -2.25 -23.61 -5.10
N VAL A 29 -1.54 -24.45 -4.37
CA VAL A 29 -1.80 -24.72 -2.95
C VAL A 29 -0.51 -24.59 -2.15
N GLY A 30 -0.63 -24.20 -0.88
CA GLY A 30 0.52 -24.08 0.01
C GLY A 30 0.15 -24.16 1.49
N PRO A 31 1.16 -24.35 2.36
CA PRO A 31 0.94 -24.54 3.79
C PRO A 31 0.82 -23.22 4.57
N TYR A 32 0.89 -22.06 3.95
CA TYR A 32 0.78 -20.77 4.60
C TYR A 32 -0.01 -19.78 3.75
N TYR A 33 -0.54 -18.75 4.39
CA TYR A 33 -1.22 -17.63 3.74
C TYR A 33 -0.73 -16.31 4.38
N ILE A 34 -0.45 -15.30 3.56
CA ILE A 34 0.03 -13.99 4.02
C ILE A 34 -1.00 -12.93 3.71
N ASN A 35 -1.45 -12.22 4.75
CA ASN A 35 -2.31 -11.04 4.70
C ASN A 35 -1.51 -9.82 5.17
N THR A 36 -0.58 -9.34 4.36
CA THR A 36 0.33 -8.24 4.72
C THR A 36 -0.36 -7.01 5.28
N HIS A 37 -1.57 -6.70 4.80
CA HIS A 37 -2.37 -5.58 5.30
C HIS A 37 -2.73 -5.69 6.80
N PHE A 38 -2.65 -6.89 7.42
CA PHE A 38 -2.82 -7.02 8.88
C PHE A 38 -1.66 -6.41 9.68
N LEU A 39 -0.53 -6.09 9.03
CA LEU A 39 0.53 -5.30 9.66
C LEU A 39 0.07 -3.89 10.05
N TYR A 40 -1.07 -3.44 9.55
CA TYR A 40 -1.73 -2.17 9.93
C TYR A 40 -2.30 -2.18 11.36
N GLY A 41 -2.27 -3.28 12.08
CA GLY A 41 -2.75 -3.39 13.46
C GLY A 41 -3.56 -4.65 13.74
N GLY A 42 -3.49 -5.62 12.84
CA GLY A 42 -4.22 -6.88 12.94
C GLY A 42 -5.46 -6.95 12.05
N PRO A 43 -6.22 -8.06 12.15
CA PRO A 43 -7.36 -8.33 11.26
C PRO A 43 -8.50 -7.31 11.35
N GLU A 44 -8.85 -6.86 12.56
CA GLU A 44 -9.99 -5.94 12.78
C GLU A 44 -9.71 -4.54 12.26
N PRO A 45 -8.62 -3.82 12.67
CA PRO A 45 -8.31 -2.51 12.11
C PRO A 45 -8.08 -2.52 10.59
N ALA A 46 -7.45 -3.58 10.06
CA ALA A 46 -7.25 -3.73 8.63
C ALA A 46 -8.56 -3.97 7.88
N GLY A 47 -9.50 -4.72 8.46
CA GLY A 47 -10.84 -4.91 7.92
C GLY A 47 -11.63 -3.61 7.84
N ASP A 48 -11.65 -2.84 8.93
CA ASP A 48 -12.32 -1.55 9.01
C ASP A 48 -11.76 -0.54 7.99
N LEU A 49 -10.44 -0.54 7.78
CA LEU A 49 -9.83 0.33 6.78
C LEU A 49 -10.17 -0.12 5.34
N LEU A 50 -10.22 -1.43 5.06
CA LEU A 50 -10.67 -1.94 3.76
C LEU A 50 -12.11 -1.55 3.46
N ASP A 51 -13.01 -1.71 4.43
CA ASP A 51 -14.43 -1.35 4.29
C ASP A 51 -14.59 0.15 4.04
N PHE A 52 -13.82 0.99 4.75
CA PHE A 52 -13.76 2.43 4.50
C PHE A 52 -13.29 2.75 3.07
N ILE A 53 -12.18 2.15 2.62
CA ILE A 53 -11.65 2.38 1.27
C ILE A 53 -12.68 1.96 0.21
N ASP A 54 -13.33 0.81 0.37
CA ASP A 54 -14.34 0.32 -0.56
C ASP A 54 -15.58 1.22 -0.65
N ALA A 55 -15.95 1.85 0.46
CA ALA A 55 -17.11 2.72 0.52
C ALA A 55 -16.84 4.15 0.02
N GLU A 56 -15.62 4.68 0.24
CA GLU A 56 -15.35 6.11 0.17
C GLU A 56 -14.32 6.52 -0.90
N SER A 57 -13.65 5.57 -1.58
CA SER A 57 -12.49 5.86 -2.45
C SER A 57 -12.76 6.77 -3.66
N ASP A 58 -14.01 6.96 -4.06
CA ASP A 58 -14.39 7.89 -5.14
C ASP A 58 -14.82 9.29 -4.63
N ARG A 59 -14.80 9.53 -3.31
CA ARG A 59 -15.18 10.83 -2.74
C ARG A 59 -14.02 11.81 -2.80
N ALA A 60 -14.35 13.09 -2.94
CA ALA A 60 -13.35 14.15 -2.99
C ALA A 60 -12.51 14.24 -1.70
N ASP A 61 -13.14 14.05 -0.53
CA ASP A 61 -12.51 14.10 0.80
C ASP A 61 -11.82 12.79 1.23
N PHE A 62 -11.84 11.76 0.36
CA PHE A 62 -11.26 10.45 0.65
C PHE A 62 -9.78 10.51 1.10
N PRO A 63 -8.87 11.26 0.40
CA PRO A 63 -7.46 11.27 0.80
C PRO A 63 -7.23 11.81 2.21
N GLN A 64 -7.92 12.88 2.60
CA GLN A 64 -7.80 13.45 3.94
C GLN A 64 -8.27 12.47 5.01
N ASN A 65 -9.42 11.84 4.79
CA ASN A 65 -9.98 10.86 5.74
C ASN A 65 -9.11 9.60 5.84
N LEU A 66 -8.49 9.17 4.74
CA LEU A 66 -7.55 8.05 4.74
C LEU A 66 -6.26 8.42 5.49
N GLN A 67 -5.71 9.62 5.22
CA GLN A 67 -4.51 10.12 5.89
C GLN A 67 -4.71 10.21 7.40
N GLU A 68 -5.87 10.71 7.86
CA GLU A 68 -6.20 10.79 9.29
C GLU A 68 -6.19 9.40 9.94
N ARG A 69 -6.82 8.41 9.31
CA ARG A 69 -6.86 7.03 9.81
C ARG A 69 -5.46 6.40 9.88
N VAL A 70 -4.67 6.60 8.83
CA VAL A 70 -3.28 6.10 8.76
C VAL A 70 -2.42 6.77 9.83
N SER A 71 -2.55 8.09 10.03
CA SER A 71 -1.79 8.84 11.04
C SER A 71 -2.15 8.39 12.46
N VAL A 72 -3.44 8.21 12.76
CA VAL A 72 -3.89 7.68 14.07
C VAL A 72 -3.28 6.30 14.31
N GLN A 73 -3.31 5.41 13.31
CA GLN A 73 -2.75 4.08 13.46
C GLN A 73 -1.22 4.09 13.65
N LEU A 74 -0.50 4.99 12.98
CA LEU A 74 0.94 5.19 13.21
C LEU A 74 1.25 5.63 14.64
N ASP A 75 0.36 6.41 15.27
CA ASP A 75 0.54 6.85 16.65
C ASP A 75 0.22 5.72 17.65
N GLU A 76 -0.78 4.90 17.37
CA GLU A 76 -1.31 3.90 18.28
C GLU A 76 -0.58 2.54 18.19
N ASP A 77 -0.13 2.12 16.99
CA ASP A 77 0.52 0.83 16.77
C ASP A 77 2.01 0.98 16.45
N ALA A 78 2.86 0.62 17.41
CA ALA A 78 4.32 0.68 17.27
C ALA A 78 4.84 -0.28 16.18
N ARG A 79 4.17 -1.41 15.96
CA ARG A 79 4.55 -2.41 14.96
C ARG A 79 4.30 -1.90 13.54
N TYR A 80 3.13 -1.28 13.31
CA TYR A 80 2.84 -0.64 12.04
C TYR A 80 3.85 0.48 11.74
N ARG A 81 4.15 1.31 12.73
CA ARG A 81 5.17 2.36 12.64
C ARG A 81 6.53 1.81 12.25
N ASP A 82 7.01 0.75 12.93
CA ASP A 82 8.28 0.11 12.64
C ASP A 82 8.33 -0.43 11.20
N VAL A 83 7.23 -1.01 10.68
CA VAL A 83 7.12 -1.48 9.29
C VAL A 83 7.25 -0.32 8.31
N ILE A 84 6.60 0.81 8.57
CA ILE A 84 6.70 2.00 7.71
C ILE A 84 8.12 2.58 7.73
N ASP A 85 8.75 2.64 8.89
CA ASP A 85 10.11 3.13 9.04
C ASP A 85 11.11 2.23 8.26
N GLU A 86 11.00 0.89 8.36
CA GLU A 86 11.80 -0.07 7.59
C GLU A 86 11.61 0.06 6.07
N LEU A 87 10.36 0.22 5.61
CA LEU A 87 10.07 0.44 4.19
C LEU A 87 10.69 1.75 3.69
N THR A 88 10.58 2.81 4.49
CA THR A 88 11.15 4.12 4.18
C THR A 88 12.67 4.06 4.08
N GLU A 89 13.34 3.42 5.04
CA GLU A 89 14.80 3.23 5.03
C GLU A 89 15.25 2.41 3.81
N ALA A 90 14.53 1.35 3.46
CA ALA A 90 14.83 0.53 2.29
C ALA A 90 14.73 1.32 0.97
N ILE A 91 13.73 2.20 0.84
CA ILE A 91 13.58 3.08 -0.32
C ILE A 91 14.74 4.08 -0.40
N LEU A 92 15.05 4.77 0.71
CA LEU A 92 16.15 5.73 0.76
C LEU A 92 17.49 5.08 0.40
N ALA A 93 17.72 3.84 0.86
CA ALA A 93 18.93 3.08 0.51
C ALA A 93 18.99 2.70 -0.98
N ALA A 94 17.85 2.39 -1.59
CA ALA A 94 17.77 2.01 -3.01
C ALA A 94 17.88 3.22 -3.95
N GLU A 95 17.45 4.40 -3.51
CA GLU A 95 17.38 5.63 -4.32
C GLU A 95 18.55 6.60 -4.08
N SER A 96 19.71 6.10 -3.65
CA SER A 96 20.85 6.95 -3.28
C SER A 96 21.29 7.94 -4.37
N ASP A 97 21.14 7.59 -5.64
CA ASP A 97 21.64 8.38 -6.76
C ASP A 97 20.56 9.21 -7.49
N ALA A 98 19.30 8.79 -7.42
CA ALA A 98 18.19 9.46 -8.09
C ALA A 98 16.87 9.21 -7.34
N PRO A 99 16.47 10.11 -6.43
CA PRO A 99 15.22 9.95 -5.70
C PRO A 99 14.04 10.09 -6.65
N SER A 100 13.02 9.25 -6.47
CA SER A 100 11.73 9.40 -7.16
C SER A 100 11.00 10.64 -6.68
N THR A 101 10.21 11.25 -7.57
CA THR A 101 9.44 12.45 -7.26
C THR A 101 8.13 12.14 -6.55
N TRP A 102 7.61 10.91 -6.74
CA TRP A 102 6.36 10.44 -6.17
C TRP A 102 6.51 9.12 -5.45
N VAL A 103 5.59 8.86 -4.50
CA VAL A 103 5.31 7.52 -3.97
C VAL A 103 3.96 7.08 -4.48
N SER A 104 3.85 5.90 -5.07
CA SER A 104 2.59 5.37 -5.56
C SER A 104 2.16 4.09 -4.85
N GLY A 105 0.86 3.87 -4.79
CA GLY A 105 0.26 2.62 -4.33
C GLY A 105 -0.99 2.26 -5.11
N GLY A 106 -1.20 0.97 -5.30
CA GLY A 106 -2.35 0.45 -6.03
C GLY A 106 -3.54 0.12 -5.13
N ALA A 107 -4.75 0.38 -5.63
CA ALA A 107 -5.97 0.07 -4.91
C ALA A 107 -6.07 -1.43 -4.66
N ARG A 108 -6.33 -1.75 -3.41
CA ARG A 108 -6.64 -0.95 -2.22
C ARG A 108 -5.64 -1.13 -1.08
N ARG A 109 -4.97 -2.31 -1.01
CA ARG A 109 -4.12 -2.68 0.13
C ARG A 109 -2.79 -1.97 0.15
N ASP A 110 -2.24 -1.62 -1.01
CA ASP A 110 -0.99 -0.88 -1.08
C ASP A 110 -1.11 0.48 -0.38
N TRP A 111 -2.32 1.10 -0.41
CA TRP A 111 -2.56 2.40 0.21
C TRP A 111 -2.37 2.41 1.74
N PHE A 112 -2.48 1.24 2.39
CA PHE A 112 -2.16 1.09 3.82
C PHE A 112 -0.72 1.49 4.14
N PHE A 113 0.19 1.25 3.20
CA PHE A 113 1.63 1.45 3.39
C PHE A 113 2.13 2.64 2.59
N SER A 114 1.75 2.74 1.33
CA SER A 114 2.28 3.75 0.40
C SER A 114 2.00 5.18 0.86
N LEU A 115 0.83 5.44 1.45
CA LEU A 115 0.47 6.76 1.95
C LEU A 115 1.34 7.18 3.14
N ALA A 116 1.55 6.28 4.11
CA ALA A 116 2.42 6.52 5.26
C ALA A 116 3.88 6.70 4.85
N VAL A 117 4.35 5.93 3.87
CA VAL A 117 5.71 6.07 3.31
C VAL A 117 5.86 7.39 2.57
N ALA A 118 4.85 7.84 1.82
CA ALA A 118 4.86 9.13 1.15
C ALA A 118 5.02 10.28 2.16
N ASP A 119 4.27 10.23 3.26
CA ASP A 119 4.37 11.19 4.35
C ASP A 119 5.76 11.20 4.99
N ARG A 120 6.35 10.02 5.30
CA ARG A 120 7.71 9.90 5.84
C ARG A 120 8.79 10.44 4.92
N LEU A 121 8.61 10.29 3.61
CA LEU A 121 9.55 10.78 2.60
C LEU A 121 9.30 12.25 2.22
N GLU A 122 8.25 12.89 2.74
CA GLU A 122 7.79 14.24 2.35
C GLU A 122 7.58 14.35 0.83
N ARG A 123 6.98 13.30 0.22
CA ARG A 123 6.70 13.22 -1.21
C ARG A 123 5.20 13.15 -1.48
N PRO A 124 4.72 13.69 -2.61
CA PRO A 124 3.33 13.52 -3.00
C PRO A 124 3.00 12.04 -3.21
N HIS A 125 1.76 11.66 -2.86
CA HIS A 125 1.25 10.31 -3.05
C HIS A 125 0.39 10.20 -4.30
N LEU A 126 0.64 9.16 -5.12
CA LEU A 126 -0.14 8.84 -6.31
C LEU A 126 -1.02 7.61 -6.05
N PHE A 127 -2.33 7.83 -6.00
CA PHE A 127 -3.33 6.79 -5.89
C PHE A 127 -3.56 6.12 -7.26
N LEU A 128 -3.28 4.82 -7.37
CA LEU A 128 -3.53 4.05 -8.60
C LEU A 128 -4.78 3.19 -8.42
N PHE A 129 -5.77 3.38 -9.30
CA PHE A 129 -7.03 2.65 -9.28
C PHE A 129 -6.99 1.47 -10.25
N LYS A 130 -7.76 0.41 -9.97
CA LYS A 130 -7.81 -0.81 -10.81
C LYS A 130 -8.35 -0.58 -12.22
N ASP A 131 -9.11 0.48 -12.41
CA ASP A 131 -9.64 0.89 -13.71
C ASP A 131 -8.65 1.72 -14.55
N GLY A 132 -7.41 1.89 -14.04
CA GLY A 132 -6.35 2.62 -14.71
C GLY A 132 -6.32 4.12 -14.43
N ARG A 133 -7.25 4.65 -13.63
CA ARG A 133 -7.18 6.04 -13.16
C ARG A 133 -5.97 6.21 -12.21
N ALA A 134 -5.42 7.41 -12.20
CA ALA A 134 -4.45 7.87 -11.21
C ALA A 134 -4.93 9.19 -10.63
N ALA A 135 -4.69 9.39 -9.34
CA ALA A 135 -5.07 10.62 -8.66
C ALA A 135 -4.02 11.01 -7.62
N ASP A 136 -3.91 12.30 -7.36
CA ASP A 136 -3.17 12.88 -6.26
C ASP A 136 -4.10 13.68 -5.33
N VAL A 137 -3.52 14.54 -4.50
CA VAL A 137 -4.21 15.43 -3.60
C VAL A 137 -3.94 16.86 -4.02
N ASP A 138 -4.98 17.65 -4.23
CA ASP A 138 -4.85 19.06 -4.54
C ASP A 138 -4.52 19.93 -3.30
N ASP A 139 -4.38 21.24 -3.51
CA ASP A 139 -4.02 22.20 -2.44
C ASP A 139 -5.09 22.30 -1.32
N ASP A 140 -6.33 21.89 -1.61
CA ASP A 140 -7.44 21.82 -0.65
C ASP A 140 -7.55 20.45 0.04
N GLY A 141 -6.63 19.52 -0.27
CA GLY A 141 -6.59 18.17 0.28
C GLY A 141 -7.57 17.21 -0.38
N GLN A 142 -8.13 17.56 -1.55
CA GLN A 142 -9.14 16.76 -2.22
C GLN A 142 -8.55 15.89 -3.33
N LEU A 143 -9.22 14.77 -3.62
CA LEU A 143 -8.83 13.85 -4.67
C LEU A 143 -8.89 14.53 -6.04
N ARG A 144 -7.76 14.59 -6.73
CA ARG A 144 -7.62 15.15 -8.05
C ARG A 144 -7.06 14.10 -9.01
N PHE A 145 -7.77 13.81 -10.11
CA PHE A 145 -7.28 12.90 -11.14
C PHE A 145 -6.14 13.53 -11.94
N VAL A 146 -5.09 12.72 -12.19
CA VAL A 146 -3.86 13.13 -12.89
C VAL A 146 -3.84 12.49 -14.25
N ASP A 147 -3.66 13.30 -15.30
CA ASP A 147 -3.59 12.83 -16.69
C ASP A 147 -2.18 12.95 -17.30
N ASP A 148 -1.28 13.71 -16.68
CA ASP A 148 0.08 13.93 -17.14
C ASP A 148 1.08 13.76 -16.01
N LEU A 149 2.06 12.87 -16.20
CA LEU A 149 3.18 12.57 -15.33
C LEU A 149 4.49 12.60 -16.12
N THR A 150 4.54 13.37 -17.21
CA THR A 150 5.75 13.50 -18.05
C THR A 150 6.92 13.99 -17.19
N ASP A 151 8.08 13.36 -17.37
CA ASP A 151 9.31 13.62 -16.62
C ASP A 151 9.25 13.30 -15.10
N GLU A 152 8.14 12.71 -14.64
CA GLU A 152 8.01 12.27 -13.25
C GLU A 152 8.51 10.83 -13.05
N THR A 153 8.97 10.56 -11.84
CA THR A 153 9.37 9.21 -11.42
C THR A 153 8.64 8.83 -10.15
N THR A 154 8.28 7.56 -10.01
CA THR A 154 7.61 7.08 -8.82
C THR A 154 8.25 5.81 -8.26
N VAL A 155 8.40 5.76 -6.94
CA VAL A 155 8.59 4.49 -6.24
C VAL A 155 7.22 3.90 -5.90
N HIS A 156 6.99 2.66 -6.28
CA HIS A 156 5.73 1.98 -5.98
C HIS A 156 5.86 1.11 -4.74
N VAL A 157 5.01 1.37 -3.75
CA VAL A 157 4.93 0.59 -2.51
C VAL A 157 3.75 -0.38 -2.62
N ALA A 158 4.03 -1.66 -2.51
CA ALA A 158 3.03 -2.72 -2.57
C ALA A 158 2.91 -3.48 -1.26
N ASP A 159 1.72 -3.97 -0.95
CA ASP A 159 1.48 -4.82 0.20
C ASP A 159 2.14 -6.20 0.05
N LEU A 160 2.01 -6.80 -1.12
CA LEU A 160 2.56 -8.10 -1.45
C LEU A 160 2.74 -8.27 -2.96
N VAL A 161 3.93 -8.69 -3.37
CA VAL A 161 4.20 -9.06 -4.76
C VAL A 161 4.29 -10.58 -4.86
N THR A 162 3.42 -11.21 -5.65
CA THR A 162 3.45 -12.64 -5.96
C THR A 162 3.83 -12.87 -7.42
N GLU A 163 2.84 -12.98 -8.31
CA GLU A 163 3.06 -13.15 -9.77
C GLU A 163 3.11 -11.81 -10.53
N ALA A 164 3.13 -10.69 -9.82
CA ALA A 164 3.17 -9.33 -10.36
C ALA A 164 2.04 -8.98 -11.36
N SER A 165 0.95 -9.75 -11.37
CA SER A 165 -0.14 -9.55 -12.35
C SER A 165 -0.83 -8.19 -12.26
N SER A 166 -0.94 -7.61 -11.06
CA SER A 166 -1.47 -6.26 -10.86
C SER A 166 -0.55 -5.19 -11.46
N TYR A 167 0.76 -5.41 -11.34
CA TYR A 167 1.76 -4.52 -11.95
C TYR A 167 1.66 -4.49 -13.45
N GLU A 168 1.67 -5.67 -14.07
CA GLU A 168 1.64 -5.79 -15.53
C GLU A 168 0.34 -5.31 -16.16
N ARG A 169 -0.79 -5.55 -15.48
CA ARG A 169 -2.12 -5.30 -16.05
C ARG A 169 -2.74 -3.96 -15.65
N ALA A 170 -2.33 -3.37 -14.53
CA ALA A 170 -2.92 -2.15 -14.01
C ALA A 170 -1.89 -1.06 -13.69
N TRP A 171 -0.94 -1.29 -12.77
CA TRP A 171 -0.13 -0.20 -12.22
C TRP A 171 0.87 0.37 -13.21
N ILE A 172 1.68 -0.47 -13.87
CA ILE A 172 2.64 -0.01 -14.89
C ILE A 172 1.92 0.66 -16.07
N PRO A 173 0.84 0.09 -16.65
CA PRO A 173 0.07 0.78 -17.68
C PRO A 173 -0.51 2.12 -17.24
N ALA A 174 -1.06 2.21 -16.01
CA ALA A 174 -1.64 3.43 -15.49
C ALA A 174 -0.63 4.60 -15.43
N ILE A 175 0.61 4.30 -15.03
CA ILE A 175 1.69 5.30 -14.97
C ILE A 175 2.19 5.62 -16.39
N ARG A 176 2.54 4.61 -17.19
CA ARG A 176 3.13 4.79 -18.52
C ARG A 176 2.23 5.47 -19.55
N HIS A 177 0.91 5.42 -19.38
CA HIS A 177 -0.01 6.14 -20.24
C HIS A 177 -0.04 7.65 -19.98
N ARG A 178 0.59 8.10 -18.89
CA ARG A 178 0.60 9.50 -18.45
C ARG A 178 1.97 10.20 -18.59
N GLY A 179 2.98 9.51 -18.97
CA GLY A 179 4.38 9.94 -19.15
C GLY A 179 5.28 8.76 -19.37
#